data_b5d480459a3d20abed18034300ce3b05
#
_entry.id   b5d480459a3d20abed18034300ce3b05
#
_cell.length_a   1.000
_cell.length_b   1.000
_cell.length_c   1.000
_cell.angle_alpha   90.00
_cell.angle_beta   90.00
_cell.angle_gamma   90.00
#
_symmetry.space_group_name_H-M   'P 1'
#
loop_
_entity.id
_entity.type
_entity.pdbx_description
1 polymer ?
#
loop_
_entity_poly.entity_id
_entity_poly.type
_entity_poly.pdbx_seq_one_letter_code
_entity_poly.pdbx_strand_id
1 'polypeptide(L)' 'MSNSIIHLTDETFSEKVLDSNIPVLVDYWAEWCGPCKMIAPILESLVEEYVGKLVIAKHNIDD' A
#
# COMPACT_ATOMS: atom_id res chain seq x y z
N MET A 1 -7.18 12.98 -0.42
CA MET A 1 -7.23 11.54 -0.33
C MET A 1 -6.74 10.89 -1.62
N SER A 2 -5.94 9.87 -1.49
CA SER A 2 -5.37 9.27 -2.68
C SER A 2 -6.14 8.01 -3.07
N ASN A 3 -6.62 7.98 -4.32
CA ASN A 3 -7.21 6.78 -4.89
C ASN A 3 -6.16 5.84 -5.47
N SER A 4 -4.89 6.24 -5.38
CA SER A 4 -3.80 5.48 -5.98
C SER A 4 -3.24 4.41 -5.04
N ILE A 5 -3.62 4.43 -3.77
CA ILE A 5 -3.19 3.41 -2.83
C ILE A 5 -4.09 2.18 -3.00
N ILE A 6 -3.46 1.03 -3.25
CA ILE A 6 -4.16 -0.22 -3.48
C ILE A 6 -4.31 -0.96 -2.16
N HIS A 7 -5.50 -1.48 -1.91
CA HIS A 7 -5.75 -2.29 -0.72
C HIS A 7 -5.71 -3.76 -1.12
N LEU A 8 -4.77 -4.50 -0.52
CA LEU A 8 -4.51 -5.89 -0.87
C LEU A 8 -5.25 -6.86 0.04
N THR A 9 -5.56 -8.01 -0.52
CA THR A 9 -5.96 -9.20 0.24
C THR A 9 -5.03 -10.33 -0.14
N ASP A 10 -5.10 -11.45 0.58
CA ASP A 10 -4.28 -12.61 0.21
C ASP A 10 -4.56 -13.04 -1.21
N GLU A 11 -5.82 -12.94 -1.66
CA GLU A 11 -6.19 -13.36 -3.00
C GLU A 11 -5.65 -12.45 -4.10
N THR A 12 -5.47 -11.17 -3.80
CA THR A 12 -5.05 -10.21 -4.82
C THR A 12 -3.55 -9.92 -4.79
N PHE A 13 -2.84 -10.42 -3.78
CA PHE A 13 -1.43 -10.08 -3.60
C PHE A 13 -0.58 -10.47 -4.81
N SER A 14 -0.74 -11.70 -5.29
CA SER A 14 0.06 -12.17 -6.41
C SER A 14 -0.19 -11.33 -7.65
N GLU A 15 -1.44 -11.07 -7.96
CA GLU A 15 -1.80 -10.32 -9.15
C GLU A 15 -1.31 -8.87 -9.09
N LYS A 16 -1.49 -8.24 -7.94
CA LYS A 16 -1.23 -6.80 -7.85
C LYS A 16 0.21 -6.46 -7.48
N VAL A 17 0.92 -7.39 -6.85
CA VAL A 17 2.29 -7.15 -6.41
C VAL A 17 3.29 -7.90 -7.28
N LEU A 18 3.16 -9.23 -7.35
CA LEU A 18 4.16 -10.03 -8.03
C LEU A 18 4.13 -9.83 -9.54
N ASP A 19 2.97 -9.54 -10.10
CA ASP A 19 2.82 -9.34 -11.54
C ASP A 19 2.98 -7.88 -11.96
N SER A 20 3.31 -6.99 -11.03
CA SER A 20 3.44 -5.57 -11.34
C SER A 20 4.70 -5.31 -12.16
N ASN A 21 4.57 -4.40 -13.14
CA ASN A 21 5.69 -3.98 -13.98
C ASN A 21 6.52 -2.86 -13.37
N ILE A 22 6.04 -2.25 -12.28
CA ILE A 22 6.77 -1.19 -11.60
C ILE A 22 6.89 -1.56 -10.12
N PRO A 23 7.83 -0.95 -9.38
CA PRO A 23 8.01 -1.29 -7.97
C PRO A 23 6.75 -1.07 -7.15
N VAL A 24 6.52 -1.95 -6.19
CA VAL A 24 5.37 -1.88 -5.29
C VAL A 24 5.89 -1.81 -3.87
N LEU A 25 5.50 -0.77 -3.15
CA LEU A 25 5.79 -0.64 -1.73
C LEU A 25 4.57 -1.18 -0.97
N VAL A 26 4.77 -2.28 -0.23
CA VAL A 26 3.68 -2.90 0.52
C VAL A 26 3.76 -2.49 1.98
N ASP A 27 2.71 -1.85 2.48
CA ASP A 27 2.60 -1.46 3.87
C ASP A 27 1.72 -2.47 4.60
N TYR A 28 2.30 -3.25 5.50
CA TYR A 28 1.56 -4.19 6.33
C TYR A 28 1.11 -3.45 7.59
N TRP A 29 -0.20 -3.42 7.82
CA TRP A 29 -0.75 -2.65 8.92
C TRP A 29 -1.89 -3.39 9.60
N ALA A 30 -2.30 -2.89 10.76
CA ALA A 30 -3.45 -3.42 11.47
C ALA A 30 -4.08 -2.30 12.29
N GLU A 31 -5.36 -2.44 12.57
CA GLU A 31 -6.10 -1.42 13.33
C GLU A 31 -5.53 -1.22 14.72
N TRP A 32 -5.02 -2.30 15.32
CA TRP A 32 -4.46 -2.26 16.67
C TRP A 32 -3.03 -1.74 16.71
N CYS A 33 -2.42 -1.49 15.58
CA CYS A 33 -1.03 -1.08 15.50
C CYS A 33 -0.96 0.45 15.36
N GLY A 34 -0.71 1.14 16.48
CA GLY A 34 -0.60 2.59 16.47
C GLY A 34 0.47 3.12 15.53
N PRO A 35 1.74 2.64 15.65
CA PRO A 35 2.80 3.11 14.76
C PRO A 35 2.51 2.85 13.29
N CYS A 36 1.84 1.74 12.96
CA CYS A 36 1.49 1.44 11.58
C CYS A 36 0.58 2.51 10.99
N LYS A 37 -0.31 3.05 11.81
CA LYS A 37 -1.27 4.05 11.35
C LYS A 37 -0.65 5.43 11.21
N MET A 38 0.44 5.68 11.90
CA MET A 38 1.10 6.98 11.86
C MET A 38 1.81 7.24 10.55
N ILE A 39 2.14 6.21 9.79
CA ILE A 39 2.80 6.40 8.50
C ILE A 39 1.83 6.62 7.35
N ALA A 40 0.53 6.47 7.58
CA ALA A 40 -0.46 6.62 6.51
C ALA A 40 -0.37 7.98 5.80
N PRO A 41 -0.27 9.13 6.51
CA PRO A 41 -0.13 10.41 5.80
C PRO A 41 1.15 10.50 4.98
N ILE A 42 2.23 9.86 5.45
CA ILE A 42 3.49 9.85 4.73
C ILE A 42 3.34 9.07 3.42
N LEU A 43 2.66 7.93 3.48
CA LEU A 43 2.43 7.13 2.28
C LEU A 43 1.56 7.87 1.26
N GLU A 44 0.57 8.62 1.73
CA GLU A 44 -0.27 9.39 0.82
C GLU A 44 0.53 10.47 0.10
N SER A 45 1.46 11.10 0.80
CA SER A 45 2.35 12.06 0.15
C SER A 45 3.24 11.39 -0.88
N LEU A 46 3.76 10.20 -0.56
CA LEU A 46 4.65 9.49 -1.47
C LEU A 46 3.92 9.04 -2.73
N VAL A 47 2.69 8.57 -2.60
CA VAL A 47 1.97 8.08 -3.77
C VAL A 47 1.67 9.22 -4.75
N GLU A 48 1.46 10.43 -4.24
CA GLU A 48 1.25 11.59 -5.10
C GLU A 48 2.53 12.02 -5.78
N GLU A 49 3.64 11.93 -5.06
CA GLU A 49 4.94 12.35 -5.58
C GLU A 49 5.47 11.40 -6.65
N TYR A 50 5.22 10.10 -6.49
CA TYR A 50 5.79 9.09 -7.37
C TYR A 50 4.74 8.40 -8.25
N VAL A 51 3.66 9.08 -8.53
CA VAL A 51 2.61 8.51 -9.36
C VAL A 51 3.19 8.04 -10.71
N GLY A 52 2.83 6.83 -11.12
CA GLY A 52 3.35 6.24 -12.35
C GLY A 52 4.72 5.59 -12.23
N LYS A 53 5.44 5.82 -11.13
CA LYS A 53 6.77 5.27 -10.92
C LYS A 53 6.83 4.28 -9.77
N LEU A 54 5.88 4.36 -8.86
CA LEU A 54 5.83 3.51 -7.68
C LEU A 54 4.37 3.27 -7.33
N VAL A 55 4.05 2.01 -7.07
CA VAL A 55 2.71 1.65 -6.57
C VAL A 55 2.82 1.47 -5.06
N ILE A 56 1.89 2.08 -4.32
CA ILE A 56 1.81 1.88 -2.88
C ILE A 56 0.57 1.04 -2.59
N ALA A 57 0.78 -0.05 -1.86
CA ALA A 57 -0.27 -0.99 -1.52
C ALA A 57 -0.30 -1.19 -0.02
N LYS A 58 -1.49 -1.35 0.54
CA LYS A 58 -1.68 -1.60 1.97
C LYS A 58 -2.29 -2.98 2.15
N HIS A 59 -1.75 -3.75 3.08
CA HIS A 59 -2.23 -5.08 3.39
C HIS A 59 -2.56 -5.15 4.87
N ASN A 60 -3.83 -5.26 5.19
CA ASN A 60 -4.26 -5.42 6.58
C ASN A 60 -3.94 -6.85 7.00
N ILE A 61 -3.09 -7.00 8.02
CA ILE A 61 -2.63 -8.33 8.41
C ILE A 61 -3.69 -9.14 9.15
N ASP A 62 -4.82 -8.51 9.48
CA ASP A 62 -5.95 -9.21 10.10
C ASP A 62 -6.97 -9.70 9.07
N ASP A 63 -6.77 -9.40 7.82
CA ASP A 63 -7.64 -9.89 6.75
C ASP A 63 -7.34 -11.35 6.37
#